data_a10929dd8428844d1d27a6497dad1bb9
#
_entry.id   a10929dd8428844d1d27a6497dad1bb9
#
_cell.length_a   1.000
_cell.length_b   1.000
_cell.length_c   1.000
_cell.angle_alpha   90.00
_cell.angle_beta   90.00
_cell.angle_gamma   90.00
#
_symmetry.space_group_name_H-M   'P 1'
#
loop_
_entity.id
_entity.type
_entity.pdbx_description
1 polymer ?
#
loop_
_entity_poly.entity_id
_entity_poly.type
_entity_poly.pdbx_seq_one_letter_code
_entity_poly.pdbx_strand_id
1 'polypeptide(L)'
;KVLGLLDELAELFQRSTRGLTRTEAVARLQAWARMARIRPLGDTASSARYQEGAPWVRFLRNYDMRHRLRRVMLLIRRVNELYTDPDTLTIADYREHLDRLKLRLYARAETLREHMDWRGEHLQRPSAECLDDHLNAFLVRVRERLDLIEFDAALESDLAAWCGEVGARSMMREVLTTYLGFAHYDVLTYPMSQSREMDTLEQIKVDRIAVDDANSLRQGGAREILKGVQFGNFGAFFSRRFRENDYLWGRLTAAERLVDIVGSAAPEAVAAGLDLQDYKRRLFLAVLRAEAPHLTGISEMIADLEASAHSMESAPAASATGSVPDR
;
A
#
# COMPACT_ATOMS: atom_id res chain seq x y z
N LYS A 1 -17.84 -9.75 12.50
CA LYS A 1 -17.11 -10.15 11.28
C LYS A 1 -18.06 -10.52 10.15
N VAL A 2 -18.89 -11.59 10.26
CA VAL A 2 -19.79 -12.06 9.17
C VAL A 2 -20.69 -10.93 8.66
N LEU A 3 -21.34 -10.17 9.55
CA LEU A 3 -22.21 -9.07 9.16
C LEU A 3 -21.46 -7.96 8.41
N GLY A 4 -20.32 -7.53 8.92
CA GLY A 4 -19.51 -6.51 8.23
C GLY A 4 -19.03 -6.98 6.85
N LEU A 5 -18.64 -8.24 6.72
CA LEU A 5 -18.26 -8.81 5.42
C LEU A 5 -19.45 -8.93 4.45
N LEU A 6 -20.64 -9.22 4.95
CA LEU A 6 -21.86 -9.19 4.13
C LEU A 6 -22.19 -7.78 3.63
N ASP A 7 -21.96 -6.76 4.46
CA ASP A 7 -22.16 -5.37 4.08
C ASP A 7 -21.17 -4.92 3.01
N GLU A 8 -19.89 -5.32 3.13
CA GLU A 8 -18.84 -5.07 2.11
C GLU A 8 -19.19 -5.74 0.77
N LEU A 9 -19.61 -7.00 0.80
CA LEU A 9 -20.05 -7.72 -0.39
C LEU A 9 -21.33 -7.11 -1.00
N ALA A 10 -22.25 -6.56 -0.16
CA ALA A 10 -23.45 -5.88 -0.64
C ALA A 10 -23.11 -4.58 -1.37
N GLU A 11 -22.15 -3.84 -0.88
CA GLU A 11 -21.65 -2.63 -1.54
C GLU A 11 -21.03 -2.95 -2.90
N LEU A 12 -20.20 -3.98 -2.97
CA LEU A 12 -19.59 -4.45 -4.21
C LEU A 12 -20.64 -4.96 -5.20
N PHE A 13 -21.66 -5.70 -4.72
CA PHE A 13 -22.77 -6.19 -5.52
C PHE A 13 -23.61 -5.06 -6.09
N GLN A 14 -23.92 -4.05 -5.28
CA GLN A 14 -24.61 -2.85 -5.72
C GLN A 14 -23.86 -2.15 -6.86
N ARG A 15 -22.56 -1.95 -6.71
CA ARG A 15 -21.74 -1.28 -7.73
C ARG A 15 -21.67 -2.07 -9.04
N SER A 16 -21.71 -3.38 -8.96
CA SER A 16 -21.66 -4.27 -10.14
C SER A 16 -23.00 -4.51 -10.82
N THR A 17 -24.12 -4.01 -10.25
CA THR A 17 -25.48 -4.27 -10.76
C THR A 17 -26.22 -2.97 -11.03
N ARG A 18 -26.69 -2.76 -12.28
CA ARG A 18 -27.43 -1.55 -12.64
C ARG A 18 -28.79 -1.51 -11.94
N GLY A 19 -29.12 -0.34 -11.36
CA GLY A 19 -30.44 -0.08 -10.78
C GLY A 19 -30.68 -0.74 -9.41
N LEU A 20 -29.68 -1.43 -8.84
CA LEU A 20 -29.78 -2.02 -7.51
C LEU A 20 -29.45 -0.98 -6.45
N THR A 21 -30.34 -0.79 -5.50
CA THR A 21 -30.08 0.07 -4.33
C THR A 21 -29.25 -0.67 -3.27
N ARG A 22 -28.54 0.09 -2.42
CA ARG A 22 -27.80 -0.51 -1.30
C ARG A 22 -28.68 -1.33 -0.37
N THR A 23 -29.88 -0.83 -0.07
CA THR A 23 -30.84 -1.51 0.81
C THR A 23 -31.27 -2.86 0.23
N GLU A 24 -31.54 -2.92 -1.07
CA GLU A 24 -31.89 -4.17 -1.75
C GLU A 24 -30.70 -5.14 -1.80
N ALA A 25 -29.48 -4.65 -2.07
CA ALA A 25 -28.28 -5.46 -2.07
C ALA A 25 -28.03 -6.11 -0.71
N VAL A 26 -28.13 -5.33 0.37
CA VAL A 26 -28.00 -5.83 1.75
C VAL A 26 -29.08 -6.87 2.07
N ALA A 27 -30.35 -6.58 1.76
CA ALA A 27 -31.44 -7.48 2.01
C ALA A 27 -31.28 -8.83 1.30
N ARG A 28 -30.80 -8.82 0.04
CA ARG A 28 -30.54 -10.03 -0.75
C ARG A 28 -29.37 -10.85 -0.20
N LEU A 29 -28.26 -10.21 0.12
CA LEU A 29 -27.13 -10.92 0.74
C LEU A 29 -27.49 -11.51 2.10
N GLN A 30 -28.26 -10.82 2.90
CA GLN A 30 -28.76 -11.34 4.18
C GLN A 30 -29.72 -12.52 3.98
N ALA A 31 -30.61 -12.47 2.97
CA ALA A 31 -31.49 -13.58 2.61
C ALA A 31 -30.68 -14.80 2.13
N TRP A 32 -29.70 -14.57 1.25
CA TRP A 32 -28.77 -15.61 0.78
C TRP A 32 -28.00 -16.23 1.95
N ALA A 33 -27.45 -15.42 2.86
CA ALA A 33 -26.71 -15.89 4.03
C ALA A 33 -27.58 -16.75 4.97
N ARG A 34 -28.86 -16.41 5.11
CA ARG A 34 -29.82 -17.22 5.86
C ARG A 34 -30.08 -18.58 5.21
N MET A 35 -30.30 -18.60 3.87
CA MET A 35 -30.47 -19.85 3.12
C MET A 35 -29.21 -20.72 3.14
N ALA A 36 -28.04 -20.10 3.00
CA ALA A 36 -26.75 -20.75 3.07
C ALA A 36 -26.34 -21.18 4.51
N ARG A 37 -27.19 -20.94 5.50
CA ARG A 37 -26.94 -21.24 6.93
C ARG A 37 -25.67 -20.56 7.48
N ILE A 38 -25.34 -19.39 6.95
CA ILE A 38 -24.22 -18.56 7.42
C ILE A 38 -24.75 -17.73 8.60
N ARG A 39 -25.10 -18.37 9.71
CA ARG A 39 -25.52 -17.68 10.93
C ARG A 39 -24.31 -17.43 11.83
N PRO A 40 -24.12 -16.21 12.34
CA PRO A 40 -23.24 -16.01 13.47
C PRO A 40 -23.80 -16.76 14.69
N LEU A 41 -22.92 -17.36 15.46
CA LEU A 41 -23.23 -17.99 16.75
C LEU A 41 -23.86 -16.95 17.68
N GLY A 42 -25.18 -16.99 17.82
CA GLY A 42 -25.93 -16.14 18.73
C GLY A 42 -27.15 -16.85 19.34
N ASP A 43 -27.56 -17.97 18.78
CA ASP A 43 -28.59 -18.81 19.38
C ASP A 43 -27.93 -19.83 20.31
N THR A 44 -28.22 -19.68 21.58
CA THR A 44 -27.87 -20.50 22.75
C THR A 44 -28.39 -21.93 22.68
N ALA A 45 -28.15 -22.63 21.63
CA ALA A 45 -28.51 -24.04 21.61
C ALA A 45 -27.39 -24.85 20.94
N SER A 46 -26.75 -25.60 21.77
CA SER A 46 -25.91 -26.72 21.39
C SER A 46 -24.47 -26.35 21.11
N SER A 47 -23.61 -26.84 21.97
CA SER A 47 -22.22 -27.23 21.75
C SER A 47 -22.09 -28.08 20.46
N ALA A 48 -22.49 -27.55 19.32
CA ALA A 48 -22.19 -28.13 18.03
C ALA A 48 -20.69 -28.14 17.91
N ARG A 49 -20.12 -29.32 18.13
CA ARG A 49 -18.72 -29.65 17.90
C ARG A 49 -18.24 -28.90 16.69
N TYR A 50 -17.16 -28.19 16.85
CA TYR A 50 -16.44 -27.48 15.82
C TYR A 50 -16.28 -28.41 14.60
N GLN A 51 -17.16 -28.31 13.62
CA GLN A 51 -17.07 -29.07 12.40
C GLN A 51 -16.28 -28.21 11.40
N GLU A 52 -15.17 -28.72 10.98
CA GLU A 52 -14.28 -28.15 9.97
C GLU A 52 -14.95 -27.91 8.58
N GLY A 53 -16.18 -27.80 8.51
CA GLY A 53 -16.99 -27.59 7.32
C GLY A 53 -18.21 -26.73 7.54
N ALA A 54 -18.33 -26.05 8.71
CA ALA A 54 -19.45 -25.18 8.96
C ALA A 54 -19.59 -24.09 7.87
N PRO A 55 -20.80 -23.82 7.34
CA PRO A 55 -20.99 -22.88 6.23
C PRO A 55 -20.39 -21.50 6.48
N TRP A 56 -20.48 -20.99 7.71
CA TRP A 56 -19.89 -19.70 8.09
C TRP A 56 -18.35 -19.71 8.08
N VAL A 57 -17.70 -20.83 8.42
CA VAL A 57 -16.25 -20.97 8.33
C VAL A 57 -15.80 -20.95 6.87
N ARG A 58 -16.49 -21.70 6.01
CA ARG A 58 -16.22 -21.69 4.56
C ARG A 58 -16.44 -20.30 3.96
N PHE A 59 -17.47 -19.58 4.40
CA PHE A 59 -17.70 -18.21 3.98
C PHE A 59 -16.53 -17.28 4.37
N LEU A 60 -16.09 -17.30 5.63
CA LEU A 60 -14.95 -16.49 6.07
C LEU A 60 -13.66 -16.88 5.34
N ARG A 61 -13.44 -18.18 5.12
CA ARG A 61 -12.25 -18.63 4.36
C ARG A 61 -12.22 -18.11 2.93
N ASN A 62 -13.38 -17.95 2.30
CA ASN A 62 -13.47 -17.51 0.91
C ASN A 62 -13.45 -15.98 0.74
N TYR A 63 -13.84 -15.20 1.76
CA TYR A 63 -14.09 -13.76 1.56
C TYR A 63 -13.40 -12.85 2.58
N ASP A 64 -12.92 -13.33 3.74
CA ASP A 64 -12.32 -12.47 4.78
C ASP A 64 -10.85 -12.14 4.47
N MET A 65 -10.67 -11.13 3.60
CA MET A 65 -9.35 -10.56 3.28
C MET A 65 -8.72 -9.86 4.49
N ARG A 66 -9.54 -9.15 5.29
CA ARG A 66 -9.05 -8.36 6.43
C ARG A 66 -8.43 -9.25 7.51
N HIS A 67 -8.96 -10.45 7.72
CA HIS A 67 -8.36 -11.44 8.62
C HIS A 67 -6.94 -11.80 8.17
N ARG A 68 -6.76 -12.04 6.88
CA ARG A 68 -5.46 -12.39 6.30
C ARG A 68 -4.47 -11.23 6.36
N LEU A 69 -4.92 -10.04 6.05
CA LEU A 69 -4.08 -8.84 6.15
C LEU A 69 -3.60 -8.64 7.59
N ARG A 70 -4.48 -8.73 8.58
CA ARG A 70 -4.07 -8.62 10.00
C ARG A 70 -3.08 -9.71 10.40
N ARG A 71 -3.25 -10.96 9.90
CA ARG A 71 -2.31 -12.06 10.14
C ARG A 71 -0.93 -11.75 9.57
N VAL A 72 -0.87 -11.31 8.33
CA VAL A 72 0.40 -10.92 7.67
C VAL A 72 1.06 -9.75 8.40
N MET A 73 0.29 -8.74 8.79
CA MET A 73 0.81 -7.59 9.54
C MET A 73 1.33 -7.97 10.92
N LEU A 74 0.68 -8.91 11.63
CA LEU A 74 1.19 -9.43 12.90
C LEU A 74 2.51 -10.20 12.69
N LEU A 75 2.63 -10.98 11.62
CA LEU A 75 3.89 -11.65 11.25
C LEU A 75 5.00 -10.63 10.95
N ILE A 76 4.72 -9.59 10.17
CA ILE A 76 5.69 -8.51 9.89
C ILE A 76 6.15 -7.86 11.19
N ARG A 77 5.21 -7.56 12.10
CA ARG A 77 5.55 -7.03 13.42
C ARG A 77 6.46 -7.97 14.19
N ARG A 78 6.15 -9.28 14.21
CA ARG A 78 6.98 -10.28 14.89
C ARG A 78 8.39 -10.39 14.29
N VAL A 79 8.49 -10.36 12.96
CA VAL A 79 9.79 -10.31 12.27
C VAL A 79 10.56 -9.05 12.66
N ASN A 80 9.90 -7.89 12.76
CA ASN A 80 10.56 -6.66 13.22
C ASN A 80 11.06 -6.76 14.68
N GLU A 81 10.35 -7.43 15.56
CA GLU A 81 10.79 -7.67 16.94
C GLU A 81 12.05 -8.55 16.98
N LEU A 82 12.16 -9.55 16.10
CA LEU A 82 13.34 -10.41 15.99
C LEU A 82 14.62 -9.67 15.56
N TYR A 83 14.52 -8.54 14.84
CA TYR A 83 15.71 -7.72 14.52
C TYR A 83 16.35 -7.07 15.75
N THR A 84 15.59 -6.90 16.83
CA THR A 84 16.08 -6.30 18.08
C THR A 84 16.51 -7.32 19.10
N ASP A 85 16.33 -8.61 18.82
CA ASP A 85 16.72 -9.70 19.72
C ASP A 85 18.27 -9.82 19.74
N PRO A 86 18.91 -9.77 20.94
CA PRO A 86 20.34 -9.88 21.07
C PRO A 86 20.94 -11.15 20.45
N ASP A 87 20.22 -12.27 20.51
CA ASP A 87 20.65 -13.54 19.93
C ASP A 87 20.67 -13.49 18.40
N THR A 88 19.80 -12.68 17.81
CA THR A 88 19.71 -12.44 16.35
C THR A 88 20.79 -11.49 15.86
N LEU A 89 21.19 -10.52 16.69
CA LEU A 89 22.16 -9.48 16.31
C LEU A 89 23.60 -10.02 16.12
N THR A 90 23.91 -11.16 16.70
CA THR A 90 25.28 -11.74 16.69
C THR A 90 25.60 -12.53 15.42
N ILE A 91 24.61 -12.87 14.60
CA ILE A 91 24.79 -13.70 13.40
C ILE A 91 24.29 -12.95 12.17
N ALA A 92 25.22 -12.48 11.32
CA ALA A 92 24.91 -11.71 10.12
C ALA A 92 23.93 -12.42 9.18
N ASP A 93 24.06 -13.74 9.03
CA ASP A 93 23.21 -14.56 8.16
C ASP A 93 21.73 -14.53 8.59
N TYR A 94 21.43 -14.38 9.88
CA TYR A 94 20.02 -14.33 10.33
C TYR A 94 19.32 -13.08 9.88
N ARG A 95 19.99 -11.95 9.79
CA ARG A 95 19.41 -10.71 9.24
C ARG A 95 18.96 -10.89 7.81
N GLU A 96 19.78 -11.51 6.99
CA GLU A 96 19.46 -11.76 5.58
C GLU A 96 18.22 -12.69 5.44
N HIS A 97 18.12 -13.70 6.30
CA HIS A 97 16.93 -14.58 6.34
C HIS A 97 15.66 -13.83 6.77
N LEU A 98 15.77 -12.92 7.77
CA LEU A 98 14.65 -12.06 8.18
C LEU A 98 14.28 -11.06 7.09
N ASP A 99 15.24 -10.47 6.39
CA ASP A 99 15.01 -9.54 5.27
C ASP A 99 14.23 -10.24 4.14
N ARG A 100 14.63 -11.46 3.77
CA ARG A 100 13.93 -12.26 2.75
C ARG A 100 12.50 -12.60 3.16
N LEU A 101 12.29 -13.03 4.41
CA LEU A 101 10.95 -13.29 4.91
C LEU A 101 10.08 -12.02 4.91
N LYS A 102 10.64 -10.93 5.41
CA LYS A 102 9.97 -9.64 5.47
C LYS A 102 9.52 -9.16 4.08
N LEU A 103 10.40 -9.28 3.08
CA LEU A 103 10.08 -8.93 1.69
C LEU A 103 8.90 -9.76 1.16
N ARG A 104 8.91 -11.10 1.39
CA ARG A 104 7.79 -11.98 1.01
C ARG A 104 6.48 -11.58 1.71
N LEU A 105 6.54 -11.30 3.01
CA LEU A 105 5.35 -10.88 3.77
C LEU A 105 4.79 -9.53 3.28
N TYR A 106 5.63 -8.56 2.94
CA TYR A 106 5.15 -7.31 2.34
C TYR A 106 4.52 -7.52 0.97
N ALA A 107 5.09 -8.37 0.13
CA ALA A 107 4.47 -8.72 -1.15
C ALA A 107 3.07 -9.35 -0.96
N ARG A 108 2.92 -10.25 0.05
CA ARG A 108 1.60 -10.81 0.40
C ARG A 108 0.61 -9.75 0.91
N ALA A 109 1.08 -8.81 1.73
CA ALA A 109 0.25 -7.70 2.19
C ALA A 109 -0.22 -6.82 1.03
N GLU A 110 0.64 -6.55 0.05
CA GLU A 110 0.31 -5.75 -1.12
C GLU A 110 -0.75 -6.43 -2.00
N THR A 111 -0.60 -7.74 -2.29
CA THR A 111 -1.63 -8.52 -2.99
C THR A 111 -3.01 -8.38 -2.34
N LEU A 112 -3.08 -8.44 -1.00
CA LEU A 112 -4.36 -8.27 -0.29
C LEU A 112 -4.90 -6.83 -0.39
N ARG A 113 -4.04 -5.81 -0.38
CA ARG A 113 -4.45 -4.41 -0.58
C ARG A 113 -5.02 -4.19 -1.97
N GLU A 114 -4.35 -4.69 -3.01
CA GLU A 114 -4.86 -4.64 -4.39
C GLU A 114 -6.25 -5.29 -4.51
N HIS A 115 -6.47 -6.40 -3.79
CA HIS A 115 -7.80 -7.02 -3.73
C HIS A 115 -8.84 -6.16 -2.98
N MET A 116 -8.43 -5.47 -1.92
CA MET A 116 -9.31 -4.57 -1.16
C MET A 116 -9.64 -3.29 -1.93
N ASP A 117 -8.72 -2.79 -2.74
CA ASP A 117 -8.90 -1.61 -3.60
C ASP A 117 -9.72 -1.92 -4.85
N TRP A 118 -9.89 -3.20 -5.17
CA TRP A 118 -10.70 -3.62 -6.30
C TRP A 118 -12.17 -3.23 -6.13
N ARG A 119 -12.71 -2.49 -7.11
CA ARG A 119 -14.07 -1.91 -7.07
C ARG A 119 -15.08 -2.70 -7.91
N GLY A 120 -14.81 -3.95 -8.26
CA GLY A 120 -15.68 -4.76 -9.11
C GLY A 120 -15.55 -4.43 -10.60
N GLU A 121 -14.45 -3.80 -11.00
CA GLU A 121 -14.13 -3.57 -12.40
C GLU A 121 -14.09 -4.91 -13.14
N HIS A 122 -14.59 -4.92 -14.39
CA HIS A 122 -14.73 -6.13 -15.22
C HIS A 122 -15.80 -7.15 -14.79
N LEU A 123 -16.58 -6.90 -13.71
CA LEU A 123 -17.79 -7.67 -13.50
C LEU A 123 -18.84 -7.24 -14.53
N GLN A 124 -19.32 -8.18 -15.35
CA GLN A 124 -20.43 -7.92 -16.26
C GLN A 124 -21.62 -7.39 -15.45
N ARG A 125 -22.19 -6.27 -15.88
CA ARG A 125 -23.33 -5.64 -15.22
C ARG A 125 -24.62 -6.31 -15.74
N PRO A 126 -25.20 -7.26 -15.01
CA PRO A 126 -26.47 -7.86 -15.40
C PRO A 126 -27.63 -6.86 -15.26
N SER A 127 -28.68 -7.08 -16.05
CA SER A 127 -29.95 -6.38 -15.84
C SER A 127 -30.74 -7.03 -14.68
N ALA A 128 -31.62 -6.26 -14.07
CA ALA A 128 -32.29 -6.61 -12.82
C ALA A 128 -33.27 -7.82 -12.88
N GLU A 129 -33.42 -8.50 -14.00
CA GLU A 129 -34.50 -9.47 -14.20
C GLU A 129 -34.29 -10.87 -13.59
N CYS A 130 -33.04 -11.23 -13.19
CA CYS A 130 -32.72 -12.52 -12.53
C CYS A 130 -31.72 -12.33 -11.37
N LEU A 131 -32.05 -11.53 -10.37
CA LEU A 131 -31.11 -11.06 -9.36
C LEU A 131 -30.56 -12.17 -8.44
N ASP A 132 -31.29 -13.25 -8.18
CA ASP A 132 -30.82 -14.30 -7.25
C ASP A 132 -29.78 -15.23 -7.91
N ASP A 133 -29.96 -15.57 -9.19
CA ASP A 133 -28.96 -16.31 -9.96
C ASP A 133 -27.72 -15.45 -10.17
N HIS A 134 -27.91 -14.15 -10.36
CA HIS A 134 -26.82 -13.21 -10.49
C HIS A 134 -26.02 -13.04 -9.19
N LEU A 135 -26.66 -13.06 -8.02
CA LEU A 135 -25.97 -13.00 -6.75
C LEU A 135 -25.04 -14.20 -6.55
N ASN A 136 -25.53 -15.42 -6.86
CA ASN A 136 -24.69 -16.62 -6.78
C ASN A 136 -23.51 -16.54 -7.74
N ALA A 137 -23.74 -16.16 -9.00
CA ALA A 137 -22.69 -16.00 -10.00
C ALA A 137 -21.70 -14.88 -9.62
N PHE A 138 -22.18 -13.79 -9.03
CA PHE A 138 -21.36 -12.71 -8.49
C PHE A 138 -20.44 -13.23 -7.38
N LEU A 139 -20.99 -13.92 -6.38
CA LEU A 139 -20.23 -14.45 -5.26
C LEU A 139 -19.14 -15.45 -5.72
N VAL A 140 -19.48 -16.32 -6.69
CA VAL A 140 -18.48 -17.24 -7.29
C VAL A 140 -17.34 -16.45 -7.92
N ARG A 141 -17.64 -15.44 -8.75
CA ARG A 141 -16.62 -14.61 -9.41
C ARG A 141 -15.76 -13.82 -8.42
N VAL A 142 -16.37 -13.26 -7.36
CA VAL A 142 -15.62 -12.60 -6.29
C VAL A 142 -14.67 -13.58 -5.63
N ARG A 143 -15.14 -14.79 -5.28
CA ARG A 143 -14.30 -15.82 -4.68
C ARG A 143 -13.13 -16.20 -5.59
N GLU A 144 -13.38 -16.42 -6.87
CA GLU A 144 -12.36 -16.78 -7.87
C GLU A 144 -11.35 -15.63 -8.06
N ARG A 145 -11.82 -14.38 -8.05
CA ARG A 145 -10.94 -13.21 -8.16
C ARG A 145 -10.08 -12.99 -6.93
N LEU A 146 -10.60 -13.25 -5.74
CA LEU A 146 -9.87 -13.10 -4.48
C LEU A 146 -8.89 -14.25 -4.25
N ASP A 147 -9.25 -15.44 -4.66
CA ASP A 147 -8.47 -16.68 -4.51
C ASP A 147 -7.73 -16.83 -3.17
N LEU A 148 -8.47 -16.58 -2.09
CA LEU A 148 -7.89 -16.51 -0.75
C LEU A 148 -7.39 -17.87 -0.24
N ILE A 149 -7.82 -18.96 -0.84
CA ILE A 149 -7.34 -20.32 -0.51
C ILE A 149 -5.94 -20.49 -1.04
N GLU A 150 -5.71 -20.12 -2.30
CA GLU A 150 -4.37 -20.14 -2.90
C GLU A 150 -3.43 -19.13 -2.20
N PHE A 151 -3.96 -17.96 -1.82
CA PHE A 151 -3.20 -17.01 -1.00
C PHE A 151 -2.70 -17.65 0.30
N ASP A 152 -3.56 -18.40 1.02
CA ASP A 152 -3.16 -19.08 2.26
C ASP A 152 -2.09 -20.14 1.98
N ALA A 153 -2.26 -20.96 0.93
CA ALA A 153 -1.29 -21.96 0.53
C ALA A 153 0.07 -21.36 0.13
N ALA A 154 0.04 -20.24 -0.58
CA ALA A 154 1.25 -19.53 -0.98
C ALA A 154 1.97 -18.89 0.22
N LEU A 155 1.25 -18.34 1.20
CA LEU A 155 1.84 -17.85 2.45
C LEU A 155 2.48 -18.98 3.26
N GLU A 156 1.81 -20.14 3.35
CA GLU A 156 2.33 -21.32 4.03
C GLU A 156 3.60 -21.85 3.34
N SER A 157 3.63 -21.84 2.01
CA SER A 157 4.81 -22.20 1.22
C SER A 157 5.99 -21.25 1.49
N ASP A 158 5.74 -19.94 1.55
CA ASP A 158 6.76 -18.94 1.88
C ASP A 158 7.36 -19.18 3.28
N LEU A 159 6.51 -19.48 4.27
CA LEU A 159 6.95 -19.78 5.64
C LEU A 159 7.74 -21.09 5.69
N ALA A 160 7.28 -22.13 4.99
CA ALA A 160 7.96 -23.43 4.94
C ALA A 160 9.34 -23.31 4.27
N ALA A 161 9.45 -22.61 3.17
CA ALA A 161 10.72 -22.33 2.50
C ALA A 161 11.69 -21.58 3.40
N TRP A 162 11.21 -20.54 4.09
CA TRP A 162 12.03 -19.79 5.04
C TRP A 162 12.49 -20.65 6.22
N CYS A 163 11.63 -21.51 6.77
CA CYS A 163 12.01 -22.46 7.83
C CYS A 163 13.12 -23.43 7.39
N GLY A 164 13.10 -23.84 6.13
CA GLY A 164 14.16 -24.69 5.55
C GLY A 164 15.51 -23.97 5.41
N GLU A 165 15.48 -22.66 5.22
CA GLU A 165 16.66 -21.84 5.01
C GLU A 165 17.33 -21.37 6.34
N VAL A 166 16.52 -20.95 7.32
CA VAL A 166 17.02 -20.17 8.47
C VAL A 166 17.83 -20.99 9.48
N GLY A 167 17.57 -22.27 9.63
CA GLY A 167 18.27 -23.16 10.59
C GLY A 167 18.10 -22.83 12.09
N ALA A 168 17.61 -21.63 12.44
CA ALA A 168 17.46 -21.17 13.83
C ALA A 168 16.09 -21.59 14.40
N ARG A 169 16.07 -22.65 15.18
CA ARG A 169 14.82 -23.21 15.76
C ARG A 169 14.04 -22.22 16.61
N SER A 170 14.70 -21.33 17.35
CA SER A 170 14.05 -20.30 18.17
C SER A 170 13.24 -19.34 17.30
N MET A 171 13.85 -18.81 16.25
CA MET A 171 13.19 -17.89 15.32
C MET A 171 12.03 -18.55 14.57
N MET A 172 12.22 -19.79 14.09
CA MET A 172 11.14 -20.57 13.46
C MET A 172 9.96 -20.74 14.43
N ARG A 173 10.24 -21.11 15.68
CA ARG A 173 9.20 -21.26 16.69
C ARG A 173 8.41 -19.98 16.90
N GLU A 174 9.07 -18.84 17.02
CA GLU A 174 8.43 -17.54 17.23
C GLU A 174 7.50 -17.16 16.05
N VAL A 175 7.99 -17.28 14.81
CA VAL A 175 7.20 -16.96 13.63
C VAL A 175 6.03 -17.95 13.45
N LEU A 176 6.29 -19.26 13.57
CA LEU A 176 5.24 -20.27 13.41
C LEU A 176 4.19 -20.23 14.53
N THR A 177 4.60 -19.97 15.78
CA THR A 177 3.65 -19.78 16.87
C THR A 177 2.77 -18.56 16.63
N THR A 178 3.34 -17.47 16.11
CA THR A 178 2.58 -16.28 15.73
C THR A 178 1.58 -16.58 14.62
N TYR A 179 2.00 -17.31 13.58
CA TYR A 179 1.12 -17.71 12.48
C TYR A 179 -0.05 -18.60 12.95
N LEU A 180 0.25 -19.68 13.68
CA LEU A 180 -0.75 -20.63 14.16
C LEU A 180 -1.65 -20.03 15.26
N GLY A 181 -1.08 -19.20 16.14
CA GLY A 181 -1.80 -18.55 17.23
C GLY A 181 -2.68 -17.38 16.78
N PHE A 182 -2.51 -16.90 15.55
CA PHE A 182 -3.21 -15.69 15.08
C PHE A 182 -4.74 -15.81 15.18
N ALA A 183 -5.32 -16.97 14.89
CA ALA A 183 -6.77 -17.13 14.94
C ALA A 183 -7.34 -16.85 16.35
N HIS A 184 -6.64 -17.29 17.39
CA HIS A 184 -7.01 -17.01 18.79
C HIS A 184 -6.77 -15.54 19.15
N TYR A 185 -5.63 -15.00 18.74
CA TYR A 185 -5.31 -13.58 18.94
C TYR A 185 -6.37 -12.67 18.29
N ASP A 186 -6.73 -12.93 17.04
CA ASP A 186 -7.71 -12.14 16.29
C ASP A 186 -9.12 -12.21 16.91
N VAL A 187 -9.54 -13.35 17.43
CA VAL A 187 -10.83 -13.47 18.13
C VAL A 187 -10.86 -12.62 19.40
N LEU A 188 -9.77 -12.57 20.15
CA LEU A 188 -9.69 -11.79 21.38
C LEU A 188 -9.56 -10.29 21.13
N THR A 189 -8.79 -9.89 20.12
CA THR A 189 -8.46 -8.48 19.86
C THR A 189 -9.46 -7.80 18.93
N TYR A 190 -10.15 -8.53 18.07
CA TYR A 190 -11.08 -7.98 17.09
C TYR A 190 -12.21 -7.12 17.70
N PRO A 191 -12.88 -7.53 18.81
CA PRO A 191 -13.89 -6.67 19.43
C PRO A 191 -13.30 -5.39 20.02
N MET A 192 -12.05 -5.42 20.45
CA MET A 192 -11.36 -4.26 21.02
C MET A 192 -10.88 -3.30 19.93
N SER A 193 -10.58 -3.81 18.74
CA SER A 193 -10.12 -3.01 17.60
C SER A 193 -11.26 -2.33 16.87
N GLN A 194 -12.49 -2.83 16.95
CA GLN A 194 -13.67 -2.16 16.36
C GLN A 194 -14.05 -0.86 17.06
N SER A 195 -13.69 -0.70 18.33
CA SER A 195 -13.96 0.55 19.09
C SER A 195 -12.92 1.65 18.82
N ARG A 196 -11.81 1.31 18.22
CA ARG A 196 -10.84 2.25 17.67
C ARG A 196 -10.84 2.01 16.18
N GLU A 197 -11.12 3.02 15.40
CA GLU A 197 -10.99 3.05 13.95
C GLU A 197 -9.61 2.53 13.49
N MET A 198 -9.35 1.24 13.72
CA MET A 198 -8.20 0.52 13.17
C MET A 198 -8.45 0.12 11.72
N ASP A 199 -9.27 0.90 11.01
CA ASP A 199 -9.35 0.83 9.56
C ASP A 199 -8.10 1.41 8.89
N THR A 200 -7.23 2.01 9.67
CA THR A 200 -5.98 2.58 9.18
C THR A 200 -4.80 1.67 9.52
N LEU A 201 -4.78 0.47 8.95
CA LEU A 201 -3.52 -0.06 8.48
C LEU A 201 -3.15 0.74 7.21
N GLU A 202 -3.20 2.07 7.34
CA GLU A 202 -2.70 2.96 6.32
C GLU A 202 -1.22 2.66 6.12
N GLN A 203 -0.86 2.51 4.89
CA GLN A 203 0.53 2.37 4.50
C GLN A 203 1.26 3.62 5.01
N ILE A 204 2.16 3.45 5.97
CA ILE A 204 3.06 4.54 6.35
C ILE A 204 3.95 4.78 5.14
N LYS A 205 3.65 5.83 4.38
CA LYS A 205 4.53 6.29 3.31
C LYS A 205 5.67 7.04 3.97
N VAL A 206 6.88 6.57 3.73
CA VAL A 206 8.09 7.26 4.16
C VAL A 206 8.70 7.92 2.93
N ASP A 207 8.60 9.23 2.88
CA ASP A 207 9.21 10.03 1.82
C ASP A 207 10.51 10.66 2.31
N ARG A 208 11.52 10.67 1.44
CA ARG A 208 12.80 11.29 1.68
C ARG A 208 12.92 12.55 0.82
N ILE A 209 13.38 13.65 1.44
CA ILE A 209 13.75 14.86 0.73
C ILE A 209 15.27 14.88 0.64
N ALA A 210 15.82 14.41 -0.47
CA ALA A 210 17.25 14.38 -0.73
C ALA A 210 17.54 14.77 -2.18
N VAL A 211 18.72 15.31 -2.43
CA VAL A 211 19.13 15.74 -3.77
C VAL A 211 19.16 14.57 -4.75
N ASP A 212 19.47 13.36 -4.27
CA ASP A 212 19.44 12.13 -5.07
C ASP A 212 18.04 11.75 -5.60
N ASP A 213 17.00 12.27 -4.97
CA ASP A 213 15.60 11.97 -5.31
C ASP A 213 14.92 13.09 -6.14
N ALA A 214 15.66 14.18 -6.46
CA ALA A 214 15.15 15.37 -7.15
C ALA A 214 15.94 15.62 -8.44
N ASN A 215 15.43 15.16 -9.58
CA ASN A 215 16.12 15.17 -10.85
C ASN A 215 15.40 15.96 -11.96
N SER A 216 14.30 16.67 -11.64
CA SER A 216 13.50 17.38 -12.65
C SER A 216 14.21 18.60 -13.23
N LEU A 217 14.94 19.34 -12.38
CA LEU A 217 15.64 20.56 -12.80
C LEU A 217 17.06 20.26 -13.32
N ARG A 218 17.77 19.35 -12.67
CA ARG A 218 19.11 18.90 -13.05
C ARG A 218 19.32 17.45 -12.64
N GLN A 219 19.83 16.65 -13.56
CA GLN A 219 20.23 15.29 -13.25
C GLN A 219 21.58 15.29 -12.52
N GLY A 220 21.75 14.39 -11.55
CA GLY A 220 22.96 14.21 -10.77
C GLY A 220 22.65 13.94 -9.30
N GLY A 221 23.54 13.22 -8.63
CA GLY A 221 23.42 12.91 -7.22
C GLY A 221 24.04 13.98 -6.32
N ALA A 222 23.87 13.80 -5.00
CA ALA A 222 24.41 14.73 -3.99
C ALA A 222 25.90 14.99 -4.15
N ARG A 223 26.69 13.99 -4.59
CA ARG A 223 28.14 14.13 -4.81
C ARG A 223 28.51 15.07 -5.96
N GLU A 224 27.64 15.20 -6.97
CA GLU A 224 27.87 16.05 -8.14
C GLU A 224 27.35 17.46 -7.91
N ILE A 225 26.18 17.57 -7.28
CA ILE A 225 25.43 18.80 -7.10
C ILE A 225 25.89 19.59 -5.87
N LEU A 226 26.09 18.90 -4.73
CA LEU A 226 26.46 19.56 -3.49
C LEU A 226 27.97 19.78 -3.40
N LYS A 227 28.37 20.98 -3.05
CA LYS A 227 29.77 21.35 -2.88
C LYS A 227 30.29 21.15 -1.46
N GLY A 228 29.39 21.07 -0.48
CA GLY A 228 29.74 20.81 0.92
C GLY A 228 30.26 19.40 1.18
N VAL A 229 29.94 18.42 0.31
CA VAL A 229 30.47 17.05 0.41
C VAL A 229 31.95 16.94 0.07
N GLN A 230 32.55 17.99 -0.52
CA GLN A 230 33.96 18.04 -0.82
C GLN A 230 34.79 18.19 0.47
N PHE A 231 36.09 17.77 0.41
CA PHE A 231 37.00 17.84 1.57
C PHE A 231 36.46 17.09 2.83
N GLY A 232 35.91 15.89 2.64
CA GLY A 232 35.39 15.10 3.77
C GLY A 232 34.16 15.69 4.45
N ASN A 233 33.27 16.33 3.68
CA ASN A 233 32.07 17.04 4.11
C ASN A 233 32.30 18.39 4.79
N PHE A 234 33.49 18.98 4.64
CA PHE A 234 33.79 20.30 5.19
C PHE A 234 33.87 21.44 4.15
N GLY A 235 33.64 21.13 2.85
CA GLY A 235 33.75 22.11 1.77
C GLY A 235 32.97 23.39 1.96
N ALA A 236 31.75 23.31 2.53
CA ALA A 236 30.91 24.46 2.79
C ALA A 236 31.46 25.40 3.88
N PHE A 237 32.30 24.92 4.81
CA PHE A 237 32.87 25.76 5.85
C PHE A 237 33.87 26.76 5.30
N PHE A 238 34.59 26.41 4.26
CA PHE A 238 35.70 27.20 3.71
C PHE A 238 35.27 28.16 2.60
N SER A 239 34.08 27.98 2.01
CA SER A 239 33.62 28.77 0.87
C SER A 239 32.17 29.24 1.01
N ARG A 240 31.98 30.59 0.98
CA ARG A 240 30.65 31.17 0.93
C ARG A 240 29.89 30.67 -0.30
N ARG A 241 30.53 30.61 -1.46
CA ARG A 241 29.95 30.12 -2.71
C ARG A 241 29.43 28.68 -2.58
N PHE A 242 30.14 27.81 -1.86
CA PHE A 242 29.72 26.43 -1.63
C PHE A 242 28.51 26.36 -0.70
N ARG A 243 28.45 27.18 0.35
CA ARG A 243 27.27 27.29 1.23
C ARG A 243 26.06 27.78 0.46
N GLU A 244 26.22 28.82 -0.37
CA GLU A 244 25.14 29.36 -1.18
C GLU A 244 24.62 28.30 -2.18
N ASN A 245 25.52 27.53 -2.81
CA ASN A 245 25.17 26.41 -3.66
C ASN A 245 24.30 25.38 -2.92
N ASP A 246 24.78 24.89 -1.80
CA ASP A 246 24.10 23.81 -1.07
C ASP A 246 22.79 24.29 -0.45
N TYR A 247 22.72 25.52 0.00
CA TYR A 247 21.50 26.15 0.47
C TYR A 247 20.43 26.23 -0.64
N LEU A 248 20.81 26.71 -1.81
CA LEU A 248 19.90 26.84 -2.94
C LEU A 248 19.39 25.46 -3.36
N TRP A 249 20.28 24.48 -3.51
CA TRP A 249 19.89 23.12 -3.85
C TRP A 249 18.98 22.48 -2.80
N GLY A 250 19.17 22.74 -1.53
CA GLY A 250 18.26 22.27 -0.48
C GLY A 250 16.85 22.82 -0.67
N ARG A 251 16.69 24.07 -1.07
CA ARG A 251 15.36 24.68 -1.34
C ARG A 251 14.73 24.15 -2.61
N LEU A 252 15.49 24.00 -3.69
CA LEU A 252 14.98 23.45 -4.97
C LEU A 252 14.56 21.99 -4.81
N THR A 253 15.40 21.19 -4.16
CA THR A 253 15.06 19.80 -3.82
C THR A 253 13.79 19.70 -2.98
N ALA A 254 13.65 20.55 -1.96
CA ALA A 254 12.46 20.55 -1.15
C ALA A 254 11.22 20.94 -1.95
N ALA A 255 11.33 21.93 -2.84
CA ALA A 255 10.22 22.33 -3.70
C ALA A 255 9.76 21.19 -4.62
N GLU A 256 10.68 20.47 -5.24
CA GLU A 256 10.36 19.33 -6.10
C GLU A 256 9.70 18.19 -5.32
N ARG A 257 10.35 17.75 -4.24
CA ARG A 257 9.87 16.61 -3.46
C ARG A 257 8.54 16.86 -2.77
N LEU A 258 8.27 18.09 -2.31
CA LEU A 258 6.98 18.46 -1.74
C LEU A 258 5.85 18.36 -2.77
N VAL A 259 6.09 18.76 -4.03
CA VAL A 259 5.10 18.58 -5.10
C VAL A 259 4.82 17.09 -5.34
N ASP A 260 5.87 16.26 -5.37
CA ASP A 260 5.72 14.81 -5.55
C ASP A 260 4.96 14.15 -4.39
N ILE A 261 5.28 14.52 -3.16
CA ILE A 261 4.61 14.01 -1.95
C ILE A 261 3.13 14.38 -1.96
N VAL A 262 2.80 15.66 -2.22
CA VAL A 262 1.41 16.11 -2.29
C VAL A 262 0.68 15.45 -3.47
N GLY A 263 1.32 15.35 -4.63
CA GLY A 263 0.76 14.66 -5.79
C GLY A 263 0.47 13.19 -5.51
N SER A 264 1.36 12.50 -4.79
CA SER A 264 1.17 11.10 -4.40
C SER A 264 0.02 10.90 -3.41
N ALA A 265 -0.35 11.93 -2.65
CA ALA A 265 -1.49 11.91 -1.73
C ALA A 265 -2.83 12.22 -2.43
N ALA A 266 -2.80 12.75 -3.65
CA ALA A 266 -3.98 13.11 -4.43
C ALA A 266 -3.96 12.51 -5.86
N PRO A 267 -3.88 11.17 -6.01
CA PRO A 267 -3.74 10.51 -7.31
C PRO A 267 -4.92 10.79 -8.24
N GLU A 268 -6.13 11.01 -7.70
CA GLU A 268 -7.31 11.35 -8.48
C GLU A 268 -7.19 12.73 -9.15
N ALA A 269 -6.59 13.71 -8.46
CA ALA A 269 -6.35 15.04 -9.01
C ALA A 269 -5.31 15.01 -10.13
N VAL A 270 -4.26 14.18 -9.99
CA VAL A 270 -3.25 13.96 -11.03
C VAL A 270 -3.87 13.28 -12.25
N ALA A 271 -4.70 12.25 -12.03
CA ALA A 271 -5.44 11.56 -13.10
C ALA A 271 -6.45 12.49 -13.78
N ALA A 272 -7.00 13.49 -13.07
CA ALA A 272 -7.87 14.53 -13.62
C ALA A 272 -7.13 15.63 -14.41
N GLY A 273 -5.82 15.53 -14.57
CA GLY A 273 -5.02 16.44 -15.39
C GLY A 273 -4.24 17.51 -14.62
N LEU A 274 -4.02 17.32 -13.30
CA LEU A 274 -3.13 18.20 -12.54
C LEU A 274 -1.69 18.05 -13.04
N ASP A 275 -1.16 19.13 -13.66
CA ASP A 275 0.22 19.14 -14.18
C ASP A 275 1.24 19.41 -13.06
N LEU A 276 1.81 18.35 -12.51
CA LEU A 276 2.84 18.44 -11.47
C LEU A 276 4.14 19.07 -11.98
N GLN A 277 4.46 18.93 -13.28
CA GLN A 277 5.66 19.51 -13.86
C GLN A 277 5.54 21.04 -13.97
N ASP A 278 4.37 21.56 -14.33
CA ASP A 278 4.13 23.01 -14.31
C ASP A 278 4.20 23.57 -12.88
N TYR A 279 3.68 22.83 -11.88
CA TYR A 279 3.82 23.23 -10.48
C TYR A 279 5.29 23.27 -10.03
N LYS A 280 6.09 22.24 -10.34
CA LYS A 280 7.52 22.22 -10.06
C LYS A 280 8.23 23.40 -10.73
N ARG A 281 7.99 23.60 -12.03
CA ARG A 281 8.56 24.72 -12.78
C ARG A 281 8.27 26.07 -12.13
N ARG A 282 7.02 26.35 -11.78
CA ARG A 282 6.64 27.62 -11.12
C ARG A 282 7.30 27.80 -9.76
N LEU A 283 7.41 26.74 -8.96
CA LEU A 283 8.08 26.77 -7.67
C LEU A 283 9.59 26.98 -7.82
N PHE A 284 10.24 26.35 -8.77
CA PHE A 284 11.67 26.59 -9.05
C PHE A 284 11.92 28.05 -9.41
N LEU A 285 11.15 28.61 -10.32
CA LEU A 285 11.28 30.03 -10.71
C LEU A 285 11.00 30.95 -9.53
N ALA A 286 10.03 30.66 -8.69
CA ALA A 286 9.74 31.44 -7.49
C ALA A 286 10.90 31.41 -6.49
N VAL A 287 11.48 30.23 -6.23
CA VAL A 287 12.64 30.07 -5.34
C VAL A 287 13.85 30.83 -5.91
N LEU A 288 14.18 30.63 -7.17
CA LEU A 288 15.33 31.27 -7.84
C LEU A 288 15.23 32.80 -7.77
N ARG A 289 14.06 33.35 -8.11
CA ARG A 289 13.82 34.81 -8.04
C ARG A 289 13.90 35.36 -6.61
N ALA A 290 13.40 34.63 -5.63
CA ALA A 290 13.45 35.06 -4.23
C ALA A 290 14.89 35.05 -3.69
N GLU A 291 15.71 34.10 -4.11
CA GLU A 291 17.06 33.91 -3.59
C GLU A 291 18.13 34.69 -4.37
N ALA A 292 17.92 35.06 -5.63
CA ALA A 292 18.88 35.76 -6.46
C ALA A 292 19.49 37.02 -5.82
N PRO A 293 18.74 37.87 -5.10
CA PRO A 293 19.31 39.05 -4.45
C PRO A 293 20.25 38.72 -3.27
N HIS A 294 20.12 37.53 -2.69
CA HIS A 294 20.83 37.13 -1.48
C HIS A 294 22.03 36.23 -1.74
N LEU A 295 22.03 35.48 -2.88
CA LEU A 295 23.03 34.48 -3.22
C LEU A 295 23.98 35.01 -4.32
N THR A 296 24.69 36.07 -4.01
CA THR A 296 25.52 36.81 -4.98
C THR A 296 26.75 36.04 -5.44
N GLY A 297 27.24 35.05 -4.69
CA GLY A 297 28.41 34.23 -5.05
C GLY A 297 28.12 33.16 -6.12
N ILE A 298 26.84 32.94 -6.47
CA ILE A 298 26.39 31.90 -7.44
C ILE A 298 25.41 32.45 -8.49
N SER A 299 25.47 33.76 -8.79
CA SER A 299 24.54 34.42 -9.70
C SER A 299 24.50 33.81 -11.12
N GLU A 300 25.65 33.37 -11.66
CA GLU A 300 25.70 32.66 -12.95
C GLU A 300 24.95 31.35 -12.90
N MET A 301 25.12 30.58 -11.83
CA MET A 301 24.39 29.31 -11.66
C MET A 301 22.89 29.53 -11.51
N ILE A 302 22.46 30.61 -10.84
CA ILE A 302 21.03 30.95 -10.75
C ILE A 302 20.44 31.24 -12.11
N ALA A 303 21.15 32.00 -12.97
CA ALA A 303 20.72 32.29 -14.34
C ALA A 303 20.61 31.02 -15.18
N ASP A 304 21.57 30.10 -15.07
CA ASP A 304 21.53 28.80 -15.76
C ASP A 304 20.35 27.94 -15.31
N LEU A 305 20.07 27.93 -14.00
CA LEU A 305 18.94 27.18 -13.46
C LEU A 305 17.60 27.80 -13.82
N GLU A 306 17.50 29.14 -13.92
CA GLU A 306 16.29 29.82 -14.43
C GLU A 306 16.05 29.45 -15.90
N ALA A 307 17.08 29.43 -16.74
CA ALA A 307 16.99 29.01 -18.13
C ALA A 307 16.52 27.54 -18.22
N SER A 308 17.09 26.67 -17.38
CA SER A 308 16.69 25.26 -17.31
C SER A 308 15.23 25.09 -16.87
N ALA A 309 14.79 25.86 -15.86
CA ALA A 309 13.40 25.83 -15.42
C ALA A 309 12.42 26.33 -16.47
N HIS A 310 12.80 27.33 -17.27
CA HIS A 310 11.99 27.82 -18.39
C HIS A 310 11.88 26.80 -19.53
N SER A 311 12.89 25.96 -19.74
CA SER A 311 12.89 24.92 -20.77
C SER A 311 12.15 23.64 -20.36
N MET A 312 11.71 23.51 -19.12
CA MET A 312 10.88 22.39 -18.68
C MET A 312 9.54 22.44 -19.43
N GLU A 313 9.29 21.45 -20.30
CA GLU A 313 8.02 21.30 -21.00
C GLU A 313 6.91 20.84 -20.02
N SER A 314 5.74 21.47 -20.15
CA SER A 314 4.53 20.93 -19.55
C SER A 314 4.23 19.59 -20.21
N ALA A 315 3.93 18.55 -19.42
CA ALA A 315 3.54 17.27 -19.98
C ALA A 315 2.33 17.48 -20.91
N PRO A 316 2.33 16.96 -22.16
CA PRO A 316 1.18 17.10 -23.04
C PRO A 316 -0.03 16.46 -22.33
N ALA A 317 -1.13 17.20 -22.22
CA ALA A 317 -2.38 16.68 -21.69
C ALA A 317 -2.67 15.34 -22.41
N ALA A 318 -2.80 14.25 -21.64
CA ALA A 318 -3.04 12.93 -22.19
C ALA A 318 -4.30 13.00 -23.05
N SER A 319 -4.12 13.05 -24.37
CA SER A 319 -5.20 12.97 -25.34
C SER A 319 -5.83 11.58 -25.20
N ALA A 320 -7.05 11.55 -24.69
CA ALA A 320 -7.91 10.38 -24.63
C ALA A 320 -8.32 9.97 -26.07
N THR A 321 -7.36 9.39 -26.80
CA THR A 321 -7.63 8.68 -28.07
C THR A 321 -6.65 7.51 -28.16
N GLY A 322 -6.92 6.47 -27.40
CA GLY A 322 -6.34 5.15 -27.56
C GLY A 322 -7.20 4.35 -28.53
N SER A 323 -6.89 4.41 -29.83
CA SER A 323 -7.34 3.40 -30.78
C SER A 323 -6.73 2.05 -30.39
N VAL A 324 -7.59 1.08 -30.13
CA VAL A 324 -7.27 -0.34 -30.00
C VAL A 324 -6.74 -0.83 -31.36
N PRO A 325 -5.57 -1.47 -31.45
CA PRO A 325 -5.25 -2.27 -32.63
C PRO A 325 -5.85 -3.66 -32.47
N ASP A 326 -6.73 -4.02 -33.40
CA ASP A 326 -7.09 -5.41 -33.72
C ASP A 326 -5.84 -6.27 -33.98
N ARG A 327 -5.65 -7.29 -33.15
CA ARG A 327 -5.16 -8.61 -33.57
C ARG A 327 -5.32 -9.62 -32.42
#